data_b1cb992a0a61e78b518a63a088136888
#
_entry.id   b1cb992a0a61e78b518a63a088136888
#
_cell.length_a   1.000
_cell.length_b   1.000
_cell.length_c   1.000
_cell.angle_alpha   90.00
_cell.angle_beta   90.00
_cell.angle_gamma   90.00
#
_symmetry.space_group_name_H-M   'P 1'
#
loop_
_entity.id
_entity.type
_entity.pdbx_description
1 polymer ?
#
loop_
_entity_poly.entity_id
_entity_poly.type
_entity_poly.pdbx_seq_one_letter_code
_entity_poly.pdbx_strand_id
1 'polypeptide(L)'
;MKNSNISETEDFRVYQIIDANLDRAREGLRVLEDWARFGLGNKDYVIKIKNFRQILGKNHLKIYKASRNYLEDNCRGLSHEEQIRRKTPEKIISSNSARVQEALRVIEEFTRIDNIELSQIASNIRYEIYNLEVDLLYFNKKNEYLKIIKENKIYAITEK
;
A
#
# COMPACT_ATOMS: atom_id res chain seq x y z
N MET A 1 -6.47 1.07 43.24
CA MET A 1 -6.69 2.09 42.19
C MET A 1 -5.41 2.33 41.39
N LYS A 2 -4.86 1.35 40.64
CA LYS A 2 -3.63 1.51 39.82
C LYS A 2 -3.68 0.76 38.47
N ASN A 3 -4.81 0.14 38.10
CA ASN A 3 -4.88 -0.69 36.85
C ASN A 3 -5.55 0.01 35.65
N SER A 4 -6.17 1.20 35.80
CA SER A 4 -6.83 1.91 34.69
C SER A 4 -5.86 2.70 33.81
N ASN A 5 -4.76 3.21 34.37
CA ASN A 5 -3.85 4.08 33.64
C ASN A 5 -2.90 3.31 32.65
N ILE A 6 -2.68 2.00 32.87
CA ILE A 6 -1.81 1.21 32.00
C ILE A 6 -2.55 0.83 30.73
N SER A 7 -3.82 0.47 30.80
CA SER A 7 -4.61 0.07 29.62
C SER A 7 -4.86 1.26 28.67
N GLU A 8 -5.18 2.44 29.16
CA GLU A 8 -5.40 3.65 28.34
C GLU A 8 -4.12 4.10 27.61
N THR A 9 -2.94 3.97 28.25
CA THR A 9 -1.66 4.30 27.61
C THR A 9 -1.22 3.26 26.59
N GLU A 10 -1.55 1.99 26.77
CA GLU A 10 -1.28 0.93 25.79
C GLU A 10 -2.17 1.09 24.56
N ASP A 11 -3.45 1.35 24.72
CA ASP A 11 -4.39 1.61 23.64
C ASP A 11 -3.96 2.82 22.79
N PHE A 12 -3.49 3.89 23.44
CA PHE A 12 -2.99 5.08 22.76
C PHE A 12 -1.77 4.78 21.85
N ARG A 13 -0.84 3.95 22.29
CA ARG A 13 0.32 3.53 21.48
C ARG A 13 -0.09 2.68 20.30
N VAL A 14 -1.04 1.77 20.49
CA VAL A 14 -1.60 0.94 19.41
C VAL A 14 -2.26 1.82 18.36
N TYR A 15 -3.07 2.80 18.76
CA TYR A 15 -3.72 3.75 17.84
C TYR A 15 -2.71 4.61 17.07
N GLN A 16 -1.61 5.01 17.70
CA GLN A 16 -0.52 5.73 17.04
C GLN A 16 0.16 4.88 15.96
N ILE A 17 0.39 3.58 16.24
CA ILE A 17 0.93 2.64 15.25
C ILE A 17 -0.04 2.49 14.07
N ILE A 18 -1.34 2.34 14.33
CA ILE A 18 -2.38 2.22 13.30
C ILE A 18 -2.44 3.51 12.47
N ASP A 19 -2.46 4.70 13.10
CA ASP A 19 -2.46 6.00 12.43
C ASP A 19 -1.29 6.14 11.44
N ALA A 20 -0.08 5.91 11.92
CA ALA A 20 1.13 6.04 11.11
C ALA A 20 1.14 5.08 9.91
N ASN A 21 0.64 3.86 10.08
CA ASN A 21 0.63 2.87 9.01
C ASN A 21 -0.53 3.07 8.03
N LEU A 22 -1.68 3.60 8.45
CA LEU A 22 -2.74 4.05 7.54
C LEU A 22 -2.25 5.18 6.62
N ASP A 23 -1.51 6.15 7.14
CA ASP A 23 -0.92 7.21 6.32
C ASP A 23 0.15 6.64 5.39
N ARG A 24 1.11 5.81 5.86
CA ARG A 24 2.14 5.18 5.02
C ARG A 24 1.54 4.37 3.87
N ALA A 25 0.50 3.59 4.14
CA ALA A 25 -0.19 2.82 3.10
C ALA A 25 -0.84 3.74 2.05
N ARG A 26 -1.54 4.79 2.49
CA ARG A 26 -2.23 5.74 1.59
C ARG A 26 -1.25 6.59 0.78
N GLU A 27 -0.12 6.97 1.34
CA GLU A 27 0.96 7.69 0.65
C GLU A 27 1.62 6.81 -0.42
N GLY A 28 1.97 5.56 -0.09
CA GLY A 28 2.51 4.61 -1.06
C GLY A 28 1.54 4.33 -2.20
N LEU A 29 0.26 4.10 -1.88
CA LEU A 29 -0.80 3.95 -2.88
C LEU A 29 -0.95 5.20 -3.77
N ARG A 30 -0.71 6.40 -3.25
CA ARG A 30 -0.75 7.63 -4.07
C ARG A 30 0.32 7.63 -5.14
N VAL A 31 1.54 7.20 -4.80
CA VAL A 31 2.63 7.09 -5.78
C VAL A 31 2.29 6.08 -6.87
N LEU A 32 1.72 4.92 -6.50
CA LEU A 32 1.28 3.90 -7.45
C LEU A 32 0.13 4.38 -8.34
N GLU A 33 -0.83 5.15 -7.79
CA GLU A 33 -1.94 5.76 -8.53
C GLU A 33 -1.43 6.73 -9.61
N ASP A 34 -0.48 7.59 -9.26
CA ASP A 34 0.08 8.57 -10.20
C ASP A 34 0.90 7.88 -11.31
N TRP A 35 1.62 6.79 -10.99
CA TRP A 35 2.26 5.96 -12.01
C TRP A 35 1.25 5.29 -12.95
N ALA A 36 0.21 4.67 -12.41
CA ALA A 36 -0.86 4.07 -13.21
C ALA A 36 -1.51 5.10 -14.15
N ARG A 37 -1.68 6.33 -13.67
CA ARG A 37 -2.32 7.43 -14.39
C ARG A 37 -1.43 8.03 -15.47
N PHE A 38 -0.22 8.45 -15.09
CA PHE A 38 0.65 9.26 -15.96
C PHE A 38 1.72 8.43 -16.66
N GLY A 39 2.19 7.34 -16.04
CA GLY A 39 3.19 6.44 -16.60
C GLY A 39 2.59 5.40 -17.55
N LEU A 40 1.44 4.83 -17.18
CA LEU A 40 0.81 3.73 -17.94
C LEU A 40 -0.45 4.15 -18.70
N GLY A 41 -1.10 5.28 -18.35
CA GLY A 41 -2.37 5.70 -18.91
C GLY A 41 -3.51 4.71 -18.66
N ASN A 42 -3.43 3.90 -17.61
CA ASN A 42 -4.37 2.81 -17.35
C ASN A 42 -5.45 3.22 -16.36
N LYS A 43 -6.67 3.45 -16.86
CA LYS A 43 -7.82 3.89 -16.07
C LYS A 43 -8.24 2.86 -15.02
N ASP A 44 -8.17 1.56 -15.32
CA ASP A 44 -8.66 0.51 -14.44
C ASP A 44 -7.78 0.39 -13.19
N TYR A 45 -6.46 0.46 -13.35
CA TYR A 45 -5.54 0.50 -12.21
C TYR A 45 -5.72 1.77 -11.37
N VAL A 46 -5.95 2.93 -12.01
CA VAL A 46 -6.23 4.18 -11.28
C VAL A 46 -7.49 4.04 -10.42
N ILE A 47 -8.57 3.49 -10.98
CA ILE A 47 -9.84 3.26 -10.24
C ILE A 47 -9.61 2.29 -9.08
N LYS A 48 -8.93 1.18 -9.32
CA LYS A 48 -8.62 0.16 -8.30
C LYS A 48 -7.84 0.76 -7.13
N ILE A 49 -6.74 1.45 -7.40
CA ILE A 49 -5.88 2.06 -6.38
C ILE A 49 -6.61 3.16 -5.62
N LYS A 50 -7.38 3.99 -6.33
CA LYS A 50 -8.20 5.03 -5.71
C LYS A 50 -9.23 4.46 -4.75
N ASN A 51 -9.86 3.32 -5.10
CA ASN A 51 -10.79 2.63 -4.22
C ASN A 51 -10.10 2.15 -2.94
N PHE A 52 -8.91 1.55 -3.02
CA PHE A 52 -8.14 1.15 -1.84
C PHE A 52 -7.85 2.34 -0.92
N ARG A 53 -7.39 3.46 -1.49
CA ARG A 53 -7.14 4.69 -0.73
C ARG A 53 -8.40 5.24 -0.05
N GLN A 54 -9.56 5.16 -0.71
CA GLN A 54 -10.83 5.60 -0.13
C GLN A 54 -11.28 4.68 1.02
N ILE A 55 -11.17 3.36 0.84
CA ILE A 55 -11.50 2.38 1.89
C ILE A 55 -10.64 2.63 3.12
N LEU A 56 -9.32 2.73 2.98
CA LEU A 56 -8.42 3.04 4.10
C LEU A 56 -8.73 4.40 4.72
N GLY A 57 -9.06 5.40 3.90
CA GLY A 57 -9.42 6.74 4.40
C GLY A 57 -10.71 6.77 5.22
N LYS A 58 -11.72 5.98 4.84
CA LYS A 58 -12.98 5.84 5.61
C LYS A 58 -12.76 5.15 6.96
N ASN A 59 -11.82 4.22 7.01
CA ASN A 59 -11.45 3.48 8.22
C ASN A 59 -10.39 4.20 9.08
N HIS A 60 -9.93 5.37 8.66
CA HIS A 60 -9.00 6.21 9.42
C HIS A 60 -9.77 7.00 10.48
N LEU A 61 -10.12 6.34 11.59
CA LEU A 61 -10.96 6.87 12.66
C LEU A 61 -10.33 8.10 13.33
N LYS A 62 -11.19 8.96 13.90
CA LYS A 62 -10.74 10.16 14.63
C LYS A 62 -9.82 9.83 15.80
N ILE A 63 -10.06 8.71 16.48
CA ILE A 63 -9.26 8.27 17.63
C ILE A 63 -7.82 7.93 17.20
N TYR A 64 -7.62 7.31 16.04
CA TYR A 64 -6.27 7.04 15.50
C TYR A 64 -5.52 8.34 15.22
N LYS A 65 -6.18 9.31 14.56
CA LYS A 65 -5.58 10.64 14.29
C LYS A 65 -5.30 11.43 15.56
N ALA A 66 -6.15 11.32 16.57
CA ALA A 66 -5.96 12.00 17.84
C ALA A 66 -4.77 11.46 18.65
N SER A 67 -4.33 10.21 18.38
CA SER A 67 -3.17 9.60 19.01
C SER A 67 -1.82 10.06 18.43
N ARG A 68 -1.85 10.83 17.33
CA ARG A 68 -0.64 11.27 16.62
C ARG A 68 0.24 12.16 17.49
N ASN A 69 1.47 11.73 17.71
CA ASN A 69 2.48 12.48 18.47
C ASN A 69 3.85 12.42 17.79
N TYR A 70 4.01 13.19 16.69
CA TYR A 70 5.25 13.19 15.92
C TYR A 70 6.38 14.00 16.58
N LEU A 71 6.07 14.87 17.56
CA LEU A 71 7.07 15.69 18.23
C LEU A 71 7.94 14.89 19.20
N GLU A 72 7.36 13.84 19.80
CA GLU A 72 8.05 12.96 20.74
C GLU A 72 8.61 11.69 20.07
N ASP A 73 8.52 11.59 18.74
CA ASP A 73 9.12 10.49 17.98
C ASP A 73 10.64 10.69 17.85
N ASN A 74 11.38 10.05 18.75
CA ASN A 74 12.86 10.07 18.77
C ASN A 74 13.47 9.37 17.56
N CYS A 75 12.70 8.60 16.78
CA CYS A 75 13.16 7.91 15.57
C CYS A 75 12.82 8.69 14.29
N ARG A 76 12.25 9.89 14.41
CA ARG A 76 11.91 10.73 13.27
C ARG A 76 13.15 11.09 12.45
N GLY A 77 13.07 10.88 11.15
CA GLY A 77 14.14 11.23 10.21
C GLY A 77 15.23 10.17 10.07
N LEU A 78 15.15 9.03 10.78
CA LEU A 78 16.03 7.90 10.50
C LEU A 78 15.77 7.36 9.09
N SER A 79 16.80 7.38 8.24
CA SER A 79 16.72 6.86 6.87
C SER A 79 18.00 6.09 6.53
N HIS A 80 17.89 5.07 5.67
CA HIS A 80 19.03 4.40 5.07
C HIS A 80 19.40 5.06 3.75
N GLU A 81 20.70 5.10 3.41
CA GLU A 81 21.20 5.71 2.16
C GLU A 81 20.50 5.16 0.90
N GLU A 82 20.17 3.87 0.88
CA GLU A 82 19.45 3.23 -0.22
C GLU A 82 18.02 3.77 -0.42
N GLN A 83 17.42 4.37 0.62
CA GLN A 83 16.08 4.98 0.53
C GLN A 83 16.12 6.35 -0.13
N ILE A 84 17.29 7.01 -0.14
CA ILE A 84 17.48 8.38 -0.64
C ILE A 84 17.62 8.39 -2.17
N ARG A 85 18.22 7.34 -2.77
CA ARG A 85 18.52 7.29 -4.21
C ARG A 85 17.78 6.16 -4.90
N ARG A 86 16.73 6.50 -5.64
CA ARG A 86 16.01 5.58 -6.53
C ARG A 86 16.25 5.99 -7.97
N LYS A 87 16.94 5.15 -8.73
CA LYS A 87 17.46 5.50 -10.06
C LYS A 87 16.45 5.29 -11.20
N THR A 88 15.42 4.48 -10.99
CA THR A 88 14.45 4.13 -12.04
C THR A 88 13.01 4.14 -11.53
N PRO A 89 12.02 4.36 -12.41
CA PRO A 89 10.60 4.27 -12.03
C PRO A 89 10.22 2.92 -11.45
N GLU A 90 10.75 1.81 -11.98
CA GLU A 90 10.48 0.45 -11.48
C GLU A 90 10.91 0.32 -10.02
N LYS A 91 12.07 0.90 -9.66
CA LYS A 91 12.56 0.91 -8.28
C LYS A 91 11.63 1.72 -7.37
N ILE A 92 11.05 2.82 -7.87
CA ILE A 92 10.08 3.64 -7.12
C ILE A 92 8.80 2.84 -6.89
N ILE A 93 8.29 2.17 -7.92
CA ILE A 93 7.05 1.37 -7.84
C ILE A 93 7.22 0.20 -6.89
N SER A 94 8.26 -0.62 -7.07
CA SER A 94 8.53 -1.76 -6.20
C SER A 94 8.69 -1.33 -4.74
N SER A 95 9.45 -0.26 -4.48
CA SER A 95 9.63 0.24 -3.10
C SER A 95 8.36 0.79 -2.47
N ASN A 96 7.45 1.41 -3.26
CA ASN A 96 6.18 1.88 -2.71
C ASN A 96 5.17 0.74 -2.55
N SER A 97 5.18 -0.26 -3.43
CA SER A 97 4.41 -1.50 -3.25
C SER A 97 4.80 -2.22 -1.96
N ALA A 98 6.10 -2.41 -1.72
CA ALA A 98 6.61 -3.00 -0.49
C ALA A 98 6.18 -2.19 0.75
N ARG A 99 6.33 -0.85 0.72
CA ARG A 99 5.89 0.03 1.81
C ARG A 99 4.40 -0.12 2.13
N VAL A 100 3.55 -0.23 1.09
CA VAL A 100 2.11 -0.45 1.26
C VAL A 100 1.85 -1.82 1.88
N GLN A 101 2.50 -2.87 1.40
CA GLN A 101 2.36 -4.25 1.91
C GLN A 101 2.77 -4.35 3.37
N GLU A 102 3.91 -3.75 3.75
CA GLU A 102 4.42 -3.71 5.12
C GLU A 102 3.48 -2.94 6.05
N ALA A 103 3.03 -1.75 5.64
CA ALA A 103 2.10 -0.94 6.42
C ALA A 103 0.76 -1.66 6.64
N LEU A 104 0.21 -2.29 5.59
CA LEU A 104 -1.02 -3.07 5.69
C LEU A 104 -0.85 -4.29 6.60
N ARG A 105 0.33 -4.94 6.61
CA ARG A 105 0.60 -6.03 7.55
C ARG A 105 0.60 -5.56 9.00
N VAL A 106 1.19 -4.40 9.28
CA VAL A 106 1.16 -3.81 10.62
C VAL A 106 -0.27 -3.48 11.03
N ILE A 107 -1.07 -2.85 10.15
CA ILE A 107 -2.49 -2.59 10.40
C ILE A 107 -3.24 -3.89 10.70
N GLU A 108 -3.09 -4.91 9.85
CA GLU A 108 -3.72 -6.23 10.01
C GLU A 108 -3.46 -6.81 11.40
N GLU A 109 -2.21 -6.76 11.88
CA GLU A 109 -1.86 -7.34 13.18
C GLU A 109 -2.40 -6.53 14.37
N PHE A 110 -2.21 -5.22 14.38
CA PHE A 110 -2.58 -4.38 15.52
C PHE A 110 -4.09 -4.15 15.64
N THR A 111 -4.84 -4.20 14.53
CA THR A 111 -6.30 -4.07 14.57
C THR A 111 -7.04 -5.35 14.94
N ARG A 112 -6.36 -6.49 15.05
CA ARG A 112 -6.95 -7.73 15.61
C ARG A 112 -7.37 -7.59 17.07
N ILE A 113 -6.86 -6.60 17.77
CA ILE A 113 -7.14 -6.37 19.19
C ILE A 113 -8.59 -5.86 19.36
N ASP A 114 -9.01 -4.88 18.55
CA ASP A 114 -10.25 -4.13 18.76
C ASP A 114 -11.06 -3.83 17.47
N ASN A 115 -10.48 -4.06 16.28
CA ASN A 115 -11.11 -3.74 15.01
C ASN A 115 -10.85 -4.81 13.94
N ILE A 116 -11.49 -5.96 14.10
CA ILE A 116 -11.33 -7.12 13.21
C ILE A 116 -11.74 -6.81 11.75
N GLU A 117 -12.69 -5.88 11.55
CA GLU A 117 -13.12 -5.46 10.21
C GLU A 117 -11.97 -4.77 9.47
N LEU A 118 -11.28 -3.82 10.10
CA LEU A 118 -10.12 -3.15 9.52
C LEU A 118 -8.97 -4.12 9.29
N SER A 119 -8.78 -5.11 10.18
CA SER A 119 -7.80 -6.18 10.00
C SER A 119 -8.05 -6.97 8.70
N GLN A 120 -9.30 -7.38 8.45
CA GLN A 120 -9.68 -8.09 7.22
C GLN A 120 -9.53 -7.22 5.97
N ILE A 121 -9.92 -5.95 6.04
CA ILE A 121 -9.74 -4.98 4.96
C ILE A 121 -8.25 -4.85 4.61
N ALA A 122 -7.39 -4.68 5.59
CA ALA A 122 -5.95 -4.53 5.39
C ALA A 122 -5.34 -5.78 4.74
N SER A 123 -5.73 -6.97 5.22
CA SER A 123 -5.30 -8.25 4.65
C SER A 123 -5.71 -8.39 3.18
N ASN A 124 -6.98 -8.13 2.86
CA ASN A 124 -7.49 -8.22 1.50
C ASN A 124 -6.78 -7.26 0.54
N ILE A 125 -6.61 -5.99 0.92
CA ILE A 125 -5.90 -5.01 0.10
C ILE A 125 -4.44 -5.43 -0.08
N ARG A 126 -3.78 -5.96 0.95
CA ARG A 126 -2.39 -6.40 0.88
C ARG A 126 -2.18 -7.50 -0.18
N TYR A 127 -3.06 -8.50 -0.25
CA TYR A 127 -3.00 -9.52 -1.29
C TYR A 127 -3.24 -8.97 -2.69
N GLU A 128 -4.15 -8.00 -2.82
CA GLU A 128 -4.38 -7.32 -4.10
C GLU A 128 -3.16 -6.50 -4.56
N ILE A 129 -2.38 -5.95 -3.63
CA ILE A 129 -1.15 -5.19 -3.95
C ILE A 129 -0.05 -6.11 -4.49
N TYR A 130 0.06 -7.36 -4.07
CA TYR A 130 1.03 -8.29 -4.66
C TYR A 130 0.80 -8.47 -6.17
N ASN A 131 -0.45 -8.68 -6.57
CA ASN A 131 -0.80 -8.79 -7.99
C ASN A 131 -0.63 -7.47 -8.74
N LEU A 132 -1.06 -6.37 -8.12
CA LEU A 132 -0.96 -5.03 -8.71
C LEU A 132 0.49 -4.61 -8.96
N GLU A 133 1.42 -4.93 -8.07
CA GLU A 133 2.85 -4.65 -8.24
C GLU A 133 3.38 -5.30 -9.53
N VAL A 134 3.08 -6.58 -9.74
CA VAL A 134 3.46 -7.31 -10.95
C VAL A 134 2.86 -6.65 -12.19
N ASP A 135 1.58 -6.33 -12.14
CA ASP A 135 0.89 -5.67 -13.25
C ASP A 135 1.51 -4.31 -13.60
N LEU A 136 1.79 -3.46 -12.59
CA LEU A 136 2.36 -2.13 -12.80
C LEU A 136 3.81 -2.20 -13.34
N LEU A 137 4.60 -3.19 -12.94
CA LEU A 137 5.97 -3.37 -13.40
C LEU A 137 6.07 -3.93 -14.81
N TYR A 138 5.17 -4.83 -15.20
CA TYR A 138 5.25 -5.55 -16.45
C TYR A 138 4.23 -5.14 -17.52
N PHE A 139 3.39 -4.14 -17.23
CA PHE A 139 2.34 -3.65 -18.12
C PHE A 139 2.84 -3.34 -19.55
N ASN A 140 3.91 -2.59 -19.67
CA ASN A 140 4.47 -2.21 -20.96
C ASN A 140 5.03 -3.42 -21.73
N LYS A 141 5.73 -4.34 -21.05
CA LYS A 141 6.23 -5.57 -21.65
C LYS A 141 5.09 -6.45 -22.18
N LYS A 142 4.05 -6.62 -21.39
CA LYS A 142 2.85 -7.39 -21.77
C LYS A 142 2.19 -6.80 -23.02
N ASN A 143 2.05 -5.49 -23.10
CA ASN A 143 1.48 -4.81 -24.26
C ASN A 143 2.38 -4.93 -25.49
N GLU A 144 3.69 -4.85 -25.35
CA GLU A 144 4.66 -5.06 -26.41
C GLU A 144 4.57 -6.48 -26.97
N TYR A 145 4.54 -7.52 -26.13
CA TYR A 145 4.32 -8.90 -26.55
C TYR A 145 2.99 -9.09 -27.29
N LEU A 146 1.90 -8.50 -26.77
CA LEU A 146 0.59 -8.60 -27.42
C LEU A 146 0.59 -7.91 -28.80
N LYS A 147 1.32 -6.81 -28.95
CA LYS A 147 1.48 -6.12 -30.24
C LYS A 147 2.24 -6.99 -31.23
N ILE A 148 3.37 -7.58 -30.83
CA ILE A 148 4.18 -8.49 -31.66
C ILE A 148 3.35 -9.70 -32.11
N ILE A 149 2.58 -10.32 -31.23
CA ILE A 149 1.70 -11.44 -31.56
C ILE A 149 0.66 -11.04 -32.60
N LYS A 150 0.02 -9.88 -32.45
CA LYS A 150 -0.98 -9.38 -33.40
C LYS A 150 -0.38 -9.03 -34.77
N GLU A 151 0.77 -8.38 -34.79
CA GLU A 151 1.45 -7.95 -36.03
C GLU A 151 2.01 -9.15 -36.82
N ASN A 152 2.54 -10.17 -36.15
CA ASN A 152 3.13 -11.35 -36.78
C ASN A 152 2.10 -12.44 -37.10
N LYS A 153 0.80 -12.24 -36.86
CA LYS A 153 -0.27 -13.24 -37.13
C LYS A 153 0.10 -14.64 -36.64
N ILE A 154 0.70 -14.75 -35.46
CA ILE A 154 1.07 -16.04 -34.88
C ILE A 154 -0.22 -16.72 -34.44
N TYR A 155 -0.73 -17.62 -35.27
CA TYR A 155 -1.81 -18.53 -34.90
C TYR A 155 -1.19 -19.68 -34.10
N ALA A 156 -1.58 -19.82 -32.84
CA ALA A 156 -1.30 -21.05 -32.11
C ALA A 156 -2.07 -22.20 -32.80
N ILE A 157 -1.37 -23.06 -33.48
CA ILE A 157 -1.92 -24.33 -33.98
C ILE A 157 -2.05 -25.21 -32.74
N THR A 158 -3.27 -25.31 -32.20
CA THR A 158 -3.57 -26.34 -31.21
C THR A 158 -3.75 -27.64 -31.95
N GLU A 159 -2.76 -28.52 -31.90
CA GLU A 159 -2.93 -29.91 -32.27
C GLU A 159 -3.95 -30.55 -31.33
N LYS A 160 -4.96 -31.22 -31.93
CA LYS A 160 -5.95 -32.01 -31.20
C LYS A 160 -5.36 -33.34 -30.78
#